data_28ef690b1ca2d448c75edab12deff13c
#
_entry.id   28ef690b1ca2d448c75edab12deff13c
#
_cell.length_a   1.000
_cell.length_b   1.000
_cell.length_c   1.000
_cell.angle_alpha   90.00
_cell.angle_beta   90.00
_cell.angle_gamma   90.00
#
_symmetry.space_group_name_H-M   'P 1'
#
loop_
_entity.id
_entity.type
_entity.pdbx_description
1 polymer ?
#
loop_
_entity_poly.entity_id
_entity_poly.type
_entity_poly.pdbx_seq_one_letter_code
_entity_poly.pdbx_strand_id
1 'polypeptide(L)'
;MDPREKISVIQNLISVNKFEEAIYHCNKLIKQFPNVSYFYNLCGLAHQGNKQMLKSIELFMQAIHFEPGNVAAKNNLANSYKYTNQNLKAEEIFKSIIADDPKNIKALNNYANLKKKINDFKNAKLLLLQALEVEENEPNILYSLAECHQSIGEIDEAKKCILKILKIQPKNALVHKFLSGLNNYKQDGSNFDEMKNIYESEDFEKFPPEQKMNLCFALGKALEEKENFQDSFKFLKKANFIGKSISNYQIINEEKLFDN
;
A
#
# COMPACT_ATOMS: atom_id res chain seq x y z
N MET A 1 8.29 24.39 -24.73
CA MET A 1 7.61 23.21 -24.16
C MET A 1 6.39 23.71 -23.39
N ASP A 2 5.22 23.25 -23.79
CA ASP A 2 3.94 23.60 -23.15
C ASP A 2 4.01 23.20 -21.66
N PRO A 3 3.45 24.01 -20.71
CA PRO A 3 3.32 23.62 -19.31
C PRO A 3 2.72 22.24 -19.10
N ARG A 4 1.78 21.81 -19.94
CA ARG A 4 1.17 20.47 -19.90
C ARG A 4 2.16 19.35 -20.16
N GLU A 5 3.06 19.53 -21.14
CA GLU A 5 4.11 18.55 -21.42
C GLU A 5 5.09 18.42 -20.25
N LYS A 6 5.44 19.52 -19.61
CA LYS A 6 6.32 19.52 -18.43
C LYS A 6 5.67 18.80 -17.24
N ILE A 7 4.37 18.94 -17.04
CA ILE A 7 3.60 18.22 -16.02
C ILE A 7 3.68 16.71 -16.25
N SER A 8 3.42 16.26 -17.48
CA SER A 8 3.47 14.83 -17.84
C SER A 8 4.87 14.24 -17.59
N VAL A 9 5.92 14.99 -17.91
CA VAL A 9 7.31 14.58 -17.61
C VAL A 9 7.52 14.42 -16.10
N ILE A 10 7.07 15.36 -15.28
CA ILE A 10 7.22 15.29 -13.82
C ILE A 10 6.45 14.09 -13.24
N GLN A 11 5.21 13.89 -13.70
CA GLN A 11 4.40 12.75 -13.26
C GLN A 11 5.07 11.41 -13.60
N ASN A 12 5.64 11.30 -14.81
CA ASN A 12 6.39 10.12 -15.22
C ASN A 12 7.66 9.93 -14.35
N LEU A 13 8.41 10.99 -14.08
CA LEU A 13 9.59 10.92 -13.21
C LEU A 13 9.24 10.43 -11.79
N ILE A 14 8.12 10.92 -11.24
CA ILE A 14 7.61 10.46 -9.93
C ILE A 14 7.22 8.98 -10.00
N SER A 15 6.53 8.55 -11.06
CA SER A 15 6.07 7.15 -11.21
C SER A 15 7.22 6.14 -11.35
N VAL A 16 8.36 6.57 -11.91
CA VAL A 16 9.57 5.74 -12.03
C VAL A 16 10.59 5.99 -10.92
N ASN A 17 10.18 6.65 -9.82
CA ASN A 17 10.98 6.95 -8.62
C ASN A 17 12.21 7.83 -8.86
N LYS A 18 12.24 8.64 -9.93
CA LYS A 18 13.28 9.62 -10.22
C LYS A 18 12.96 10.96 -9.54
N PHE A 19 12.89 10.93 -8.21
CA PHE A 19 12.38 12.05 -7.41
C PHE A 19 13.22 13.32 -7.50
N GLU A 20 14.54 13.22 -7.55
CA GLU A 20 15.43 14.39 -7.64
C GLU A 20 15.25 15.14 -8.97
N GLU A 21 15.16 14.40 -10.08
CA GLU A 21 14.86 14.99 -11.38
C GLU A 21 13.47 15.67 -11.38
N ALA A 22 12.47 15.00 -10.78
CA ALA A 22 11.12 15.55 -10.63
C ALA A 22 11.14 16.87 -9.82
N ILE A 23 11.84 16.92 -8.68
CA ILE A 23 12.00 18.10 -7.84
C ILE A 23 12.63 19.24 -8.62
N TYR A 24 13.68 18.98 -9.40
CA TYR A 24 14.33 20.00 -10.23
C TYR A 24 13.35 20.62 -11.23
N HIS A 25 12.56 19.79 -11.92
CA HIS A 25 11.57 20.28 -12.88
C HIS A 25 10.42 21.03 -12.20
N CYS A 26 9.94 20.54 -11.05
CA CYS A 26 8.91 21.22 -10.25
C CYS A 26 9.36 22.64 -9.83
N ASN A 27 10.60 22.75 -9.30
CA ASN A 27 11.13 24.03 -8.84
C ASN A 27 11.22 25.05 -9.99
N LYS A 28 11.53 24.62 -11.22
CA LYS A 28 11.50 25.51 -12.39
C LYS A 28 10.09 26.00 -12.70
N LEU A 29 9.07 25.12 -12.59
CA LEU A 29 7.68 25.50 -12.81
C LEU A 29 7.18 26.46 -11.73
N ILE A 30 7.50 26.20 -10.46
CA ILE A 30 7.13 27.09 -9.34
C ILE A 30 7.74 28.48 -9.52
N LYS A 31 9.02 28.58 -9.94
CA LYS A 31 9.65 29.89 -10.23
C LYS A 31 8.96 30.60 -11.38
N GLN A 32 8.52 29.89 -12.39
CA GLN A 32 7.85 30.47 -13.55
C GLN A 32 6.38 30.82 -13.27
N PHE A 33 5.72 30.09 -12.41
CA PHE A 33 4.29 30.19 -12.09
C PHE A 33 4.08 30.07 -10.58
N PRO A 34 4.42 31.10 -9.78
CA PRO A 34 4.52 31.00 -8.32
C PRO A 34 3.18 30.82 -7.60
N ASN A 35 2.05 31.06 -8.25
CA ASN A 35 0.73 31.02 -7.60
C ASN A 35 -0.12 29.84 -8.05
N VAL A 36 0.50 28.81 -8.70
CA VAL A 36 -0.23 27.64 -9.19
C VAL A 36 -0.13 26.50 -8.18
N SER A 37 -1.20 26.28 -7.43
CA SER A 37 -1.35 25.23 -6.40
C SER A 37 -0.87 23.85 -6.87
N TYR A 38 -1.23 23.48 -8.08
CA TYR A 38 -0.91 22.18 -8.66
C TYR A 38 0.59 21.88 -8.68
N PHE A 39 1.45 22.88 -8.96
CA PHE A 39 2.91 22.65 -9.00
C PHE A 39 3.50 22.42 -7.63
N TYR A 40 2.98 23.08 -6.61
CA TYR A 40 3.36 22.83 -5.23
C TYR A 40 2.95 21.43 -4.78
N ASN A 41 1.74 20.99 -5.17
CA ASN A 41 1.28 19.64 -4.88
C ASN A 41 2.16 18.57 -5.55
N LEU A 42 2.53 18.73 -6.84
CA LEU A 42 3.45 17.82 -7.53
C LEU A 42 4.84 17.80 -6.87
N CYS A 43 5.37 18.98 -6.54
CA CYS A 43 6.65 19.10 -5.86
C CYS A 43 6.62 18.41 -4.49
N GLY A 44 5.53 18.58 -3.75
CA GLY A 44 5.29 17.92 -2.48
C GLY A 44 5.30 16.39 -2.61
N LEU A 45 4.67 15.84 -3.65
CA LEU A 45 4.69 14.41 -3.94
C LEU A 45 6.11 13.90 -4.26
N ALA A 46 6.89 14.66 -5.04
CA ALA A 46 8.26 14.29 -5.35
C ALA A 46 9.15 14.30 -4.08
N HIS A 47 9.02 15.30 -3.21
CA HIS A 47 9.71 15.34 -1.92
C HIS A 47 9.25 14.20 -0.98
N GLN A 48 7.95 13.88 -0.98
CA GLN A 48 7.41 12.77 -0.19
C GLN A 48 8.01 11.43 -0.65
N GLY A 49 8.07 11.18 -1.96
CA GLY A 49 8.71 10.00 -2.54
C GLY A 49 10.20 9.91 -2.21
N ASN A 50 10.89 11.06 -2.17
CA ASN A 50 12.30 11.18 -1.78
C ASN A 50 12.51 11.16 -0.25
N LYS A 51 11.50 10.76 0.53
CA LYS A 51 11.50 10.66 2.00
C LYS A 51 11.75 11.99 2.75
N GLN A 52 11.63 13.12 2.07
CA GLN A 52 11.79 14.47 2.62
C GLN A 52 10.45 15.01 3.14
N MET A 53 9.92 14.35 4.18
CA MET A 53 8.55 14.58 4.65
C MET A 53 8.27 16.00 5.14
N LEU A 54 9.22 16.64 5.82
CA LEU A 54 9.03 18.03 6.28
C LEU A 54 8.86 19.00 5.12
N LYS A 55 9.68 18.82 4.06
CA LYS A 55 9.58 19.65 2.87
C LYS A 55 8.29 19.40 2.10
N SER A 56 7.82 18.16 2.04
CA SER A 56 6.54 17.84 1.43
C SER A 56 5.37 18.51 2.15
N ILE A 57 5.40 18.57 3.50
CA ILE A 57 4.39 19.26 4.32
C ILE A 57 4.32 20.74 3.95
N GLU A 58 5.48 21.46 3.90
CA GLU A 58 5.54 22.87 3.53
C GLU A 58 4.91 23.12 2.15
N LEU A 59 5.24 22.27 1.17
CA LEU A 59 4.76 22.42 -0.19
C LEU A 59 3.26 22.13 -0.32
N PHE A 60 2.73 21.13 0.38
CA PHE A 60 1.29 20.88 0.41
C PHE A 60 0.53 22.01 1.11
N MET A 61 1.09 22.59 2.17
CA MET A 61 0.52 23.78 2.81
C MET A 61 0.48 24.97 1.85
N GLN A 62 1.52 25.19 1.06
CA GLN A 62 1.53 26.23 0.02
C GLN A 62 0.51 25.94 -1.08
N ALA A 63 0.38 24.68 -1.51
CA ALA A 63 -0.67 24.30 -2.46
C ALA A 63 -2.07 24.67 -1.95
N ILE A 64 -2.35 24.37 -0.68
CA ILE A 64 -3.64 24.70 -0.02
C ILE A 64 -3.80 26.21 0.17
N HIS A 65 -2.71 26.94 0.44
CA HIS A 65 -2.76 28.41 0.55
C HIS A 65 -3.21 29.05 -0.77
N PHE A 66 -2.68 28.61 -1.91
CA PHE A 66 -3.09 29.13 -3.22
C PHE A 66 -4.47 28.61 -3.67
N GLU A 67 -4.87 27.43 -3.22
CA GLU A 67 -6.16 26.83 -3.56
C GLU A 67 -6.72 26.08 -2.34
N PRO A 68 -7.48 26.76 -1.46
CA PRO A 68 -8.02 26.14 -0.23
C PRO A 68 -8.95 24.95 -0.48
N GLY A 69 -9.56 24.86 -1.68
CA GLY A 69 -10.39 23.75 -2.13
C GLY A 69 -9.62 22.55 -2.68
N ASN A 70 -8.27 22.59 -2.72
CA ASN A 70 -7.47 21.48 -3.29
C ASN A 70 -7.48 20.23 -2.40
N VAL A 71 -8.49 19.38 -2.59
CA VAL A 71 -8.67 18.13 -1.85
C VAL A 71 -7.46 17.20 -2.02
N ALA A 72 -6.83 17.17 -3.19
CA ALA A 72 -5.66 16.34 -3.42
C ALA A 72 -4.48 16.78 -2.53
N ALA A 73 -4.21 18.08 -2.44
CA ALA A 73 -3.17 18.61 -1.57
C ALA A 73 -3.49 18.38 -0.08
N LYS A 74 -4.75 18.55 0.34
CA LYS A 74 -5.20 18.23 1.71
C LYS A 74 -4.96 16.74 2.04
N ASN A 75 -5.35 15.81 1.17
CA ASN A 75 -5.10 14.38 1.36
C ASN A 75 -3.59 14.05 1.47
N ASN A 76 -2.77 14.66 0.63
CA ASN A 76 -1.32 14.44 0.63
C ASN A 76 -0.68 15.04 1.90
N LEU A 77 -1.12 16.21 2.35
CA LEU A 77 -0.69 16.83 3.61
C LEU A 77 -1.03 15.94 4.80
N ALA A 78 -2.26 15.42 4.87
CA ALA A 78 -2.69 14.53 5.93
C ALA A 78 -1.86 13.23 5.96
N ASN A 79 -1.55 12.66 4.78
CA ASN A 79 -0.65 11.52 4.70
C ASN A 79 0.77 11.85 5.19
N SER A 80 1.32 13.03 4.84
CA SER A 80 2.63 13.44 5.34
C SER A 80 2.64 13.62 6.86
N TYR A 81 1.57 14.18 7.45
CA TYR A 81 1.40 14.23 8.89
C TYR A 81 1.30 12.84 9.54
N LYS A 82 0.59 11.90 8.91
CA LYS A 82 0.55 10.50 9.35
C LYS A 82 1.95 9.87 9.37
N TYR A 83 2.78 10.10 8.33
CA TYR A 83 4.16 9.59 8.28
C TYR A 83 5.08 10.22 9.33
N THR A 84 4.85 11.47 9.69
CA THR A 84 5.61 12.18 10.73
C THR A 84 5.01 12.03 12.13
N ASN A 85 4.09 11.08 12.34
CA ASN A 85 3.39 10.80 13.60
C ASN A 85 2.55 11.97 14.18
N GLN A 86 2.25 12.98 13.37
CA GLN A 86 1.35 14.08 13.73
C GLN A 86 -0.11 13.66 13.48
N ASN A 87 -0.52 12.56 14.14
CA ASN A 87 -1.77 11.84 13.84
C ASN A 87 -3.02 12.71 14.04
N LEU A 88 -3.05 13.61 15.05
CA LEU A 88 -4.17 14.52 15.30
C LEU A 88 -4.40 15.49 14.13
N LYS A 89 -3.32 16.09 13.60
CA LYS A 89 -3.43 17.00 12.44
C LYS A 89 -3.90 16.27 11.19
N ALA A 90 -3.42 15.03 10.99
CA ALA A 90 -3.88 14.21 9.87
C ALA A 90 -5.38 13.89 9.99
N GLU A 91 -5.84 13.54 11.19
CA GLU A 91 -7.23 13.23 11.49
C GLU A 91 -8.16 14.44 11.23
N GLU A 92 -7.79 15.64 11.69
CA GLU A 92 -8.53 16.86 11.47
C GLU A 92 -8.76 17.13 9.98
N ILE A 93 -7.71 16.99 9.17
CA ILE A 93 -7.79 17.20 7.73
C ILE A 93 -8.68 16.14 7.07
N PHE A 94 -8.53 14.86 7.41
CA PHE A 94 -9.39 13.81 6.82
C PHE A 94 -10.85 14.03 7.19
N LYS A 95 -11.14 14.39 8.45
CA LYS A 95 -12.51 14.74 8.90
C LYS A 95 -13.07 15.89 8.10
N SER A 96 -12.28 16.94 7.85
CA SER A 96 -12.76 18.09 7.05
C SER A 96 -13.08 17.68 5.62
N ILE A 97 -12.25 16.85 4.98
CA ILE A 97 -12.51 16.38 3.60
C ILE A 97 -13.80 15.54 3.56
N ILE A 98 -14.00 14.65 4.52
CA ILE A 98 -15.17 13.76 4.57
C ILE A 98 -16.44 14.55 4.94
N ALA A 99 -16.34 15.63 5.73
CA ALA A 99 -17.46 16.50 6.02
C ALA A 99 -17.93 17.25 4.76
N ASP A 100 -16.99 17.70 3.92
CA ASP A 100 -17.29 18.37 2.64
C ASP A 100 -17.79 17.39 1.56
N ASP A 101 -17.20 16.18 1.52
CA ASP A 101 -17.54 15.10 0.57
C ASP A 101 -17.51 13.73 1.28
N PRO A 102 -18.68 13.28 1.83
CA PRO A 102 -18.80 11.99 2.51
C PRO A 102 -18.51 10.76 1.64
N LYS A 103 -18.49 10.93 0.31
CA LYS A 103 -18.21 9.86 -0.65
C LYS A 103 -16.77 9.88 -1.17
N ASN A 104 -15.90 10.66 -0.58
CA ASN A 104 -14.50 10.74 -0.98
C ASN A 104 -13.73 9.47 -0.59
N ILE A 105 -13.75 8.48 -1.48
CA ILE A 105 -13.13 7.16 -1.28
C ILE A 105 -11.66 7.28 -0.85
N LYS A 106 -10.91 8.20 -1.47
CA LYS A 106 -9.50 8.39 -1.17
C LYS A 106 -9.28 8.89 0.27
N ALA A 107 -10.09 9.83 0.73
CA ALA A 107 -10.02 10.34 2.09
C ALA A 107 -10.45 9.29 3.10
N LEU A 108 -11.55 8.57 2.84
CA LEU A 108 -12.03 7.48 3.67
C LEU A 108 -10.96 6.38 3.86
N ASN A 109 -10.35 5.92 2.76
CA ASN A 109 -9.31 4.89 2.82
C ASN A 109 -8.04 5.39 3.53
N ASN A 110 -7.61 6.62 3.27
CA ASN A 110 -6.43 7.20 3.94
C ASN A 110 -6.67 7.41 5.44
N TYR A 111 -7.88 7.82 5.83
CA TYR A 111 -8.26 7.96 7.23
C TYR A 111 -8.35 6.60 7.93
N ALA A 112 -8.92 5.59 7.26
CA ALA A 112 -8.91 4.23 7.76
C ALA A 112 -7.48 3.72 7.99
N ASN A 113 -6.55 4.00 7.07
CA ASN A 113 -5.13 3.66 7.23
C ASN A 113 -4.47 4.42 8.41
N LEU A 114 -4.90 5.64 8.71
CA LEU A 114 -4.47 6.35 9.92
C LEU A 114 -5.02 5.64 11.17
N LYS A 115 -6.30 5.26 11.17
CA LYS A 115 -6.93 4.54 12.29
C LYS A 115 -6.28 3.18 12.53
N LYS A 116 -5.96 2.43 11.47
CA LYS A 116 -5.17 1.18 11.57
C LYS A 116 -3.81 1.41 12.21
N LYS A 117 -3.10 2.46 11.79
CA LYS A 117 -1.78 2.82 12.34
C LYS A 117 -1.79 3.05 13.85
N ILE A 118 -2.88 3.57 14.39
CA ILE A 118 -3.05 3.78 15.84
C ILE A 118 -3.83 2.65 16.52
N ASN A 119 -3.94 1.49 15.87
CA ASN A 119 -4.64 0.28 16.32
C ASN A 119 -6.15 0.47 16.58
N ASP A 120 -6.76 1.51 16.02
CA ASP A 120 -8.20 1.76 16.10
C ASP A 120 -8.91 1.03 14.93
N PHE A 121 -8.84 -0.31 14.94
CA PHE A 121 -9.36 -1.15 13.85
C PHE A 121 -10.88 -1.08 13.72
N LYS A 122 -11.62 -0.78 14.82
CA LYS A 122 -13.08 -0.64 14.79
C LYS A 122 -13.51 0.56 13.95
N ASN A 123 -12.91 1.73 14.19
CA ASN A 123 -13.21 2.92 13.41
C ASN A 123 -12.65 2.82 11.98
N ALA A 124 -11.47 2.19 11.79
CA ALA A 124 -10.96 1.90 10.45
C ALA A 124 -11.96 1.05 9.63
N LYS A 125 -12.55 0.00 10.23
CA LYS A 125 -13.58 -0.83 9.60
C LYS A 125 -14.77 -0.01 9.13
N LEU A 126 -15.30 0.89 9.97
CA LEU A 126 -16.45 1.73 9.60
C LEU A 126 -16.17 2.62 8.38
N LEU A 127 -14.98 3.25 8.35
CA LEU A 127 -14.56 4.09 7.23
C LEU A 127 -14.39 3.29 5.92
N LEU A 128 -13.86 2.07 6.01
CA LEU A 128 -13.70 1.20 4.84
C LEU A 128 -15.04 0.67 4.33
N LEU A 129 -15.98 0.37 5.21
CA LEU A 129 -17.36 0.00 4.83
C LEU A 129 -18.04 1.16 4.11
N GLN A 130 -17.91 2.39 4.61
CA GLN A 130 -18.44 3.58 3.94
C GLN A 130 -17.79 3.79 2.56
N ALA A 131 -16.50 3.51 2.40
CA ALA A 131 -15.84 3.57 1.10
C ALA A 131 -16.37 2.51 0.12
N LEU A 132 -16.67 1.30 0.60
CA LEU A 132 -17.24 0.22 -0.21
C LEU A 132 -18.71 0.45 -0.59
N GLU A 133 -19.46 1.29 0.13
CA GLU A 133 -20.78 1.74 -0.32
C GLU A 133 -20.72 2.57 -1.61
N VAL A 134 -19.58 3.22 -1.87
CA VAL A 134 -19.36 4.00 -3.09
C VAL A 134 -18.74 3.14 -4.20
N GLU A 135 -17.78 2.27 -3.86
CA GLU A 135 -17.09 1.36 -4.80
C GLU A 135 -16.96 -0.03 -4.19
N GLU A 136 -17.95 -0.88 -4.44
CA GLU A 136 -18.17 -2.17 -3.75
C GLU A 136 -17.01 -3.17 -3.91
N ASN A 137 -16.31 -3.13 -5.04
CA ASN A 137 -15.35 -4.16 -5.43
C ASN A 137 -13.91 -3.66 -5.56
N GLU A 138 -13.55 -2.57 -4.84
CA GLU A 138 -12.17 -2.06 -4.84
C GLU A 138 -11.23 -2.98 -4.03
N PRO A 139 -10.28 -3.69 -4.69
CA PRO A 139 -9.46 -4.71 -4.02
C PRO A 139 -8.63 -4.19 -2.85
N ASN A 140 -8.10 -2.95 -2.94
CA ASN A 140 -7.27 -2.39 -1.89
C ASN A 140 -8.08 -2.06 -0.63
N ILE A 141 -9.34 -1.64 -0.80
CA ILE A 141 -10.26 -1.36 0.31
C ILE A 141 -10.70 -2.68 0.95
N LEU A 142 -11.08 -3.67 0.14
CA LEU A 142 -11.42 -5.02 0.61
C LEU A 142 -10.26 -5.66 1.38
N TYR A 143 -9.02 -5.49 0.91
CA TYR A 143 -7.83 -5.99 1.59
C TYR A 143 -7.65 -5.31 2.96
N SER A 144 -7.73 -3.98 3.00
CA SER A 144 -7.64 -3.20 4.25
C SER A 144 -8.76 -3.55 5.23
N LEU A 145 -9.97 -3.83 4.72
CA LEU A 145 -11.10 -4.28 5.53
C LEU A 145 -10.86 -5.68 6.11
N ALA A 146 -10.30 -6.60 5.31
CA ALA A 146 -9.91 -7.93 5.78
C ALA A 146 -8.87 -7.86 6.91
N GLU A 147 -7.88 -6.97 6.80
CA GLU A 147 -6.91 -6.73 7.89
C GLU A 147 -7.59 -6.21 9.17
N CYS A 148 -8.57 -5.32 9.04
CA CYS A 148 -9.35 -4.85 10.19
C CYS A 148 -10.14 -5.98 10.83
N HIS A 149 -10.86 -6.78 10.03
CA HIS A 149 -11.62 -7.92 10.51
C HIS A 149 -10.72 -8.94 11.23
N GLN A 150 -9.57 -9.28 10.64
CA GLN A 150 -8.58 -10.17 11.27
C GLN A 150 -8.09 -9.61 12.62
N SER A 151 -7.78 -8.31 12.67
CA SER A 151 -7.25 -7.67 13.88
C SER A 151 -8.24 -7.61 15.04
N ILE A 152 -9.56 -7.63 14.75
CA ILE A 152 -10.61 -7.67 15.77
C ILE A 152 -11.21 -9.07 15.98
N GLY A 153 -10.63 -10.11 15.36
CA GLY A 153 -11.02 -11.50 15.55
C GLY A 153 -12.20 -11.98 14.68
N GLU A 154 -12.68 -11.18 13.74
CA GLU A 154 -13.78 -11.50 12.82
C GLU A 154 -13.23 -12.28 11.60
N ILE A 155 -12.74 -13.51 11.83
CA ILE A 155 -11.98 -14.28 10.83
C ILE A 155 -12.82 -14.63 9.59
N ASP A 156 -14.10 -14.98 9.78
CA ASP A 156 -14.96 -15.35 8.65
C ASP A 156 -15.27 -14.15 7.75
N GLU A 157 -15.42 -12.95 8.31
CA GLU A 157 -15.62 -11.73 7.54
C GLU A 157 -14.34 -11.35 6.79
N ALA A 158 -13.16 -11.52 7.42
CA ALA A 158 -11.87 -11.36 6.74
C ALA A 158 -11.76 -12.29 5.53
N LYS A 159 -12.10 -13.58 5.68
CA LYS A 159 -12.13 -14.55 4.56
C LYS A 159 -13.07 -14.12 3.43
N LYS A 160 -14.27 -13.65 3.76
CA LYS A 160 -15.23 -13.16 2.74
C LYS A 160 -14.64 -12.04 1.89
N CYS A 161 -13.98 -11.06 2.53
CA CYS A 161 -13.32 -9.96 1.82
C CYS A 161 -12.22 -10.49 0.89
N ILE A 162 -11.36 -11.37 1.37
CA ILE A 162 -10.26 -11.95 0.60
C ILE A 162 -10.76 -12.79 -0.57
N LEU A 163 -11.81 -13.58 -0.38
CA LEU A 163 -12.41 -14.36 -1.46
C LEU A 163 -13.06 -13.46 -2.54
N LYS A 164 -13.64 -12.31 -2.17
CA LYS A 164 -14.09 -11.31 -3.16
C LYS A 164 -12.93 -10.81 -4.01
N ILE A 165 -11.77 -10.51 -3.40
CA ILE A 165 -10.59 -10.08 -4.15
C ILE A 165 -10.11 -11.17 -5.11
N LEU A 166 -10.06 -12.44 -4.68
CA LEU A 166 -9.63 -13.54 -5.53
C LEU A 166 -10.55 -13.81 -6.72
N LYS A 167 -11.84 -13.48 -6.62
CA LYS A 167 -12.76 -13.51 -7.78
C LYS A 167 -12.37 -12.48 -8.85
N ILE A 168 -11.82 -11.33 -8.46
CA ILE A 168 -11.41 -10.24 -9.36
C ILE A 168 -9.98 -10.47 -9.84
N GLN A 169 -9.11 -10.93 -8.93
CA GLN A 169 -7.67 -11.12 -9.15
C GLN A 169 -7.23 -12.53 -8.72
N PRO A 170 -7.60 -13.59 -9.46
CA PRO A 170 -7.40 -14.97 -9.03
C PRO A 170 -5.93 -15.37 -8.87
N LYS A 171 -5.00 -14.65 -9.48
CA LYS A 171 -3.54 -14.95 -9.41
C LYS A 171 -2.79 -14.02 -8.43
N ASN A 172 -3.49 -13.24 -7.62
CA ASN A 172 -2.83 -12.33 -6.67
C ASN A 172 -2.20 -13.09 -5.50
N ALA A 173 -0.89 -13.31 -5.58
CA ALA A 173 -0.15 -14.10 -4.61
C ALA A 173 -0.14 -13.51 -3.19
N LEU A 174 -0.22 -12.18 -3.03
CA LEU A 174 -0.34 -11.53 -1.72
C LEU A 174 -1.68 -11.90 -1.05
N VAL A 175 -2.75 -11.92 -1.84
CA VAL A 175 -4.10 -12.26 -1.36
C VAL A 175 -4.19 -13.75 -1.00
N HIS A 176 -3.60 -14.64 -1.80
CA HIS A 176 -3.47 -16.05 -1.46
C HIS A 176 -2.68 -16.26 -0.16
N LYS A 177 -1.58 -15.53 0.04
CA LYS A 177 -0.81 -15.58 1.28
C LYS A 177 -1.63 -15.11 2.49
N PHE A 178 -2.41 -14.04 2.34
CA PHE A 178 -3.30 -13.59 3.41
C PHE A 178 -4.33 -14.68 3.76
N LEU A 179 -4.99 -15.26 2.74
CA LEU A 179 -5.96 -16.33 2.94
C LEU A 179 -5.34 -17.55 3.59
N SER A 180 -4.11 -17.93 3.21
CA SER A 180 -3.39 -19.03 3.86
C SER A 180 -3.16 -18.78 5.34
N GLY A 181 -3.04 -17.50 5.76
CA GLY A 181 -2.96 -17.10 7.17
C GLY A 181 -4.26 -17.28 7.96
N LEU A 182 -5.41 -17.30 7.27
CA LEU A 182 -6.73 -17.43 7.87
C LEU A 182 -7.29 -18.86 7.80
N ASN A 183 -6.81 -19.69 6.90
CA ASN A 183 -7.31 -21.04 6.68
C ASN A 183 -6.73 -22.04 7.69
N ASN A 184 -7.50 -23.10 7.92
CA ASN A 184 -7.05 -24.31 8.56
C ASN A 184 -7.03 -25.44 7.50
N TYR A 185 -5.88 -25.70 6.92
CA TYR A 185 -5.72 -26.67 5.82
C TYR A 185 -5.88 -28.15 6.24
N LYS A 186 -6.00 -28.44 7.53
CA LYS A 186 -6.43 -29.77 7.99
C LYS A 186 -7.92 -30.02 7.75
N GLN A 187 -8.72 -28.94 7.71
CA GLN A 187 -10.17 -29.00 7.58
C GLN A 187 -10.68 -28.50 6.23
N ASP A 188 -10.04 -27.46 5.69
CA ASP A 188 -10.43 -26.80 4.43
C ASP A 188 -9.21 -26.60 3.53
N GLY A 189 -9.14 -27.40 2.47
CA GLY A 189 -8.05 -27.39 1.49
C GLY A 189 -8.34 -26.61 0.21
N SER A 190 -9.49 -25.93 0.11
CA SER A 190 -10.02 -25.39 -1.15
C SER A 190 -9.08 -24.45 -1.92
N ASN A 191 -8.27 -23.65 -1.21
CA ASN A 191 -7.33 -22.71 -1.83
C ASN A 191 -5.97 -23.34 -2.20
N PHE A 192 -5.66 -24.55 -1.70
CA PHE A 192 -4.36 -25.17 -1.92
C PHE A 192 -4.12 -25.52 -3.39
N ASP A 193 -5.12 -26.15 -4.02
CA ASP A 193 -5.01 -26.59 -5.41
C ASP A 193 -4.91 -25.39 -6.38
N GLU A 194 -5.62 -24.29 -6.09
CA GLU A 194 -5.50 -23.05 -6.84
C GLU A 194 -4.07 -22.49 -6.78
N MET A 195 -3.49 -22.38 -5.58
CA MET A 195 -2.11 -21.91 -5.40
C MET A 195 -1.10 -22.83 -6.11
N LYS A 196 -1.31 -24.15 -6.05
CA LYS A 196 -0.46 -25.13 -6.71
C LYS A 196 -0.53 -24.98 -8.24
N ASN A 197 -1.74 -24.85 -8.80
CA ASN A 197 -1.93 -24.64 -10.23
C ASN A 197 -1.26 -23.34 -10.71
N ILE A 198 -1.33 -22.25 -9.92
CA ILE A 198 -0.64 -20.99 -10.24
C ILE A 198 0.88 -21.22 -10.25
N TYR A 199 1.42 -21.94 -9.24
CA TYR A 199 2.85 -22.20 -9.14
C TYR A 199 3.38 -23.07 -10.28
N GLU A 200 2.61 -24.05 -10.74
CA GLU A 200 2.96 -24.96 -11.84
C GLU A 200 2.71 -24.37 -13.24
N SER A 201 2.04 -23.21 -13.32
CA SER A 201 1.76 -22.54 -14.57
C SER A 201 2.97 -21.76 -15.10
N GLU A 202 3.02 -21.52 -16.43
CA GLU A 202 4.02 -20.65 -17.06
C GLU A 202 3.97 -19.19 -16.56
N ASP A 203 2.85 -18.75 -16.01
CA ASP A 203 2.69 -17.40 -15.48
C ASP A 203 3.53 -17.17 -14.22
N PHE A 204 3.77 -18.23 -13.44
CA PHE A 204 4.61 -18.11 -12.23
C PHE A 204 6.01 -17.57 -12.56
N GLU A 205 6.59 -18.00 -13.68
CA GLU A 205 7.93 -17.52 -14.07
C GLU A 205 7.93 -16.02 -14.44
N LYS A 206 6.79 -15.50 -14.88
CA LYS A 206 6.61 -14.07 -15.25
C LYS A 206 6.30 -13.19 -14.03
N PHE A 207 5.98 -13.79 -12.87
CA PHE A 207 5.65 -13.01 -11.68
C PHE A 207 6.85 -12.18 -11.18
N PRO A 208 6.60 -10.96 -10.69
CA PRO A 208 7.60 -10.23 -9.93
C PRO A 208 8.12 -11.05 -8.74
N PRO A 209 9.38 -10.87 -8.32
CA PRO A 209 9.98 -11.64 -7.23
C PRO A 209 9.15 -11.64 -5.94
N GLU A 210 8.53 -10.51 -5.58
CA GLU A 210 7.68 -10.39 -4.41
C GLU A 210 6.42 -11.28 -4.49
N GLN A 211 5.80 -11.39 -5.67
CA GLN A 211 4.67 -12.29 -5.85
C GLN A 211 5.08 -13.76 -5.79
N LYS A 212 6.23 -14.13 -6.41
CA LYS A 212 6.81 -15.47 -6.28
C LYS A 212 7.04 -15.83 -4.81
N MET A 213 7.63 -14.91 -4.05
CA MET A 213 7.88 -15.08 -2.61
C MET A 213 6.59 -15.33 -1.84
N ASN A 214 5.57 -14.49 -2.05
CA ASN A 214 4.30 -14.59 -1.34
C ASN A 214 3.58 -15.92 -1.63
N LEU A 215 3.57 -16.38 -2.89
CA LEU A 215 2.96 -17.65 -3.25
C LEU A 215 3.72 -18.84 -2.62
N CYS A 216 5.05 -18.79 -2.60
CA CYS A 216 5.85 -19.83 -1.95
C CYS A 216 5.60 -19.87 -0.43
N PHE A 217 5.48 -18.73 0.25
CA PHE A 217 5.11 -18.71 1.67
C PHE A 217 3.71 -19.30 1.91
N ALA A 218 2.74 -18.98 1.05
CA ALA A 218 1.38 -19.52 1.16
C ALA A 218 1.35 -21.05 1.00
N LEU A 219 2.04 -21.58 -0.01
CA LEU A 219 2.16 -23.03 -0.24
C LEU A 219 2.92 -23.73 0.89
N GLY A 220 4.02 -23.13 1.35
CA GLY A 220 4.80 -23.68 2.46
C GLY A 220 3.96 -23.85 3.73
N LYS A 221 3.17 -22.80 4.09
CA LYS A 221 2.28 -22.85 5.24
C LYS A 221 1.17 -23.91 5.07
N ALA A 222 0.54 -23.96 3.92
CA ALA A 222 -0.51 -24.93 3.65
C ALA A 222 0.00 -26.39 3.75
N LEU A 223 1.20 -26.65 3.25
CA LEU A 223 1.84 -27.97 3.33
C LEU A 223 2.26 -28.33 4.75
N GLU A 224 2.71 -27.36 5.54
CA GLU A 224 3.03 -27.56 6.97
C GLU A 224 1.80 -28.03 7.74
N GLU A 225 0.66 -27.36 7.56
CA GLU A 225 -0.60 -27.74 8.21
C GLU A 225 -1.13 -29.09 7.72
N LYS A 226 -0.83 -29.48 6.45
CA LYS A 226 -1.09 -30.83 5.91
C LYS A 226 -0.07 -31.89 6.33
N GLU A 227 0.86 -31.54 7.22
CA GLU A 227 1.92 -32.40 7.74
C GLU A 227 2.91 -32.91 6.67
N ASN A 228 2.93 -32.29 5.48
CA ASN A 228 3.95 -32.51 4.46
C ASN A 228 5.15 -31.60 4.68
N PHE A 229 5.92 -31.85 5.72
CA PHE A 229 7.03 -31.00 6.16
C PHE A 229 8.17 -30.93 5.15
N GLN A 230 8.39 -31.98 4.37
CA GLN A 230 9.48 -32.01 3.38
C GLN A 230 9.24 -30.97 2.26
N ASP A 231 8.04 -30.94 1.69
CA ASP A 231 7.71 -30.02 0.64
C ASP A 231 7.47 -28.61 1.20
N SER A 232 6.87 -28.48 2.40
CA SER A 232 6.77 -27.23 3.12
C SER A 232 8.14 -26.54 3.23
N PHE A 233 9.17 -27.26 3.70
CA PHE A 233 10.51 -26.73 3.85
C PHE A 233 11.11 -26.25 2.51
N LYS A 234 10.89 -26.97 1.41
CA LYS A 234 11.35 -26.56 0.07
C LYS A 234 10.75 -25.20 -0.33
N PHE A 235 9.43 -25.03 -0.14
CA PHE A 235 8.75 -23.78 -0.47
C PHE A 235 9.18 -22.62 0.44
N LEU A 236 9.27 -22.82 1.74
CA LEU A 236 9.73 -21.81 2.68
C LEU A 236 11.18 -21.38 2.42
N LYS A 237 12.07 -22.35 2.11
CA LYS A 237 13.45 -22.05 1.70
C LYS A 237 13.51 -21.22 0.42
N LYS A 238 12.69 -21.56 -0.60
CA LYS A 238 12.60 -20.80 -1.86
C LYS A 238 12.09 -19.38 -1.60
N ALA A 239 11.04 -19.21 -0.78
CA ALA A 239 10.50 -17.92 -0.41
C ALA A 239 11.54 -17.03 0.29
N ASN A 240 12.25 -17.58 1.29
CA ASN A 240 13.31 -16.87 2.01
C ASN A 240 14.49 -16.50 1.10
N PHE A 241 14.89 -17.37 0.17
CA PHE A 241 15.92 -17.05 -0.81
C PHE A 241 15.52 -15.85 -1.68
N ILE A 242 14.29 -15.85 -2.21
CA ILE A 242 13.77 -14.72 -2.98
C ILE A 242 13.70 -13.45 -2.10
N GLY A 243 13.22 -13.56 -0.86
CA GLY A 243 13.17 -12.43 0.08
C GLY A 243 14.53 -11.79 0.33
N LYS A 244 15.58 -12.60 0.50
CA LYS A 244 16.96 -12.10 0.62
C LYS A 244 17.42 -11.33 -0.62
N SER A 245 17.09 -11.82 -1.82
CA SER A 245 17.47 -11.14 -3.07
C SER A 245 16.75 -9.79 -3.24
N ILE A 246 15.50 -9.67 -2.77
CA ILE A 246 14.73 -8.41 -2.84
C ILE A 246 15.25 -7.38 -1.83
N SER A 247 15.60 -7.83 -0.62
CA SER A 247 16.00 -6.93 0.49
C SER A 247 17.42 -6.42 0.38
N ASN A 248 18.23 -6.88 -0.59
CA ASN A 248 19.68 -6.63 -0.63
C ASN A 248 20.36 -6.91 0.71
N TYR A 249 19.80 -7.84 1.50
CA TYR A 249 20.31 -8.18 2.81
C TYR A 249 21.65 -8.92 2.67
N GLN A 250 22.72 -8.26 3.08
CA GLN A 250 24.05 -8.87 3.18
C GLN A 250 24.42 -8.98 4.65
N ILE A 251 24.68 -10.19 5.12
CA ILE A 251 25.17 -10.48 6.49
C ILE A 251 26.41 -9.66 6.83
N ILE A 252 27.27 -9.39 5.83
CA ILE A 252 28.46 -8.55 5.95
C ILE A 252 28.16 -7.14 6.50
N ASN A 253 26.94 -6.62 6.33
CA ASN A 253 26.57 -5.30 6.86
C ASN A 253 26.20 -5.34 8.34
N GLU A 254 25.85 -6.50 8.90
CA GLU A 254 25.57 -6.65 10.33
C GLU A 254 26.85 -6.92 11.13
N GLU A 255 27.78 -7.71 10.61
CA GLU A 255 29.08 -7.93 11.28
C GLU A 255 29.82 -6.60 11.53
N LYS A 256 29.71 -5.64 10.61
CA LYS A 256 30.28 -4.28 10.78
C LYS A 256 29.55 -3.41 11.82
N LEU A 257 28.33 -3.75 12.20
CA LEU A 257 27.56 -3.02 13.24
C LEU A 257 27.91 -3.50 14.65
N PHE A 258 28.46 -4.71 14.78
CA PHE A 258 28.89 -5.29 16.06
C PHE A 258 30.39 -5.13 16.34
N ASP A 259 31.19 -4.73 15.33
CA ASP A 259 32.64 -4.49 15.46
C ASP A 259 32.99 -3.02 15.83
N ASN A 260 32.01 -2.16 16.17
CA ASN A 260 32.18 -0.82 16.71
C ASN A 260 31.51 -0.73 18.09
#